data_b1cae504d8f993e7f4e347fc39438eb5
#
_entry.id   b1cae504d8f993e7f4e347fc39438eb5
#
_cell.length_a   1.000
_cell.length_b   1.000
_cell.length_c   1.000
_cell.angle_alpha   90.00
_cell.angle_beta   90.00
_cell.angle_gamma   90.00
#
_symmetry.space_group_name_H-M   'P 1'
#
loop_
_entity.id
_entity.type
_entity.pdbx_description
1 polymer ?
#
loop_
_entity_poly.entity_id
_entity_poly.type
_entity_poly.pdbx_seq_one_letter_code
_entity_poly.pdbx_strand_id
1 'polypeptide(L)'
;MTSPPAEPSAQALGESLAALAVQVAALRGQIAQVNQHLDRAGHRGDLDLAARFEDLAQTVADALDAAAPRGPAAPYWIGLDRQAYTAQLAELRRWVDTVLRQHYSGYELRDCWPSHLHAVWELSTLAAAWHHAYGGQRPDLARALEFYDRWLPGTMRRITGITGKCMPHCVMLRGTGDWAARPGYR
;
A
#
# COMPACT_ATOMS: atom_id res chain seq x y z
N MET A 1 7.26 32.19 19.83
CA MET A 1 7.82 30.84 20.11
C MET A 1 6.67 29.99 20.65
N THR A 2 6.02 29.27 19.81
CA THR A 2 4.91 28.36 20.16
C THR A 2 5.51 26.99 20.43
N SER A 3 5.34 26.51 21.68
CA SER A 3 5.76 25.17 22.07
C SER A 3 4.98 24.13 21.24
N PRO A 4 5.61 23.02 20.82
CA PRO A 4 4.92 21.94 20.15
C PRO A 4 3.88 21.29 21.09
N PRO A 5 2.75 20.80 20.56
CA PRO A 5 1.77 20.07 21.36
C PRO A 5 2.42 18.80 21.94
N ALA A 6 2.20 18.58 23.23
CA ALA A 6 2.71 17.40 23.94
C ALA A 6 2.12 16.14 23.33
N GLU A 7 2.95 15.17 23.00
CA GLU A 7 2.53 13.84 22.56
C GLU A 7 1.75 13.14 23.70
N PRO A 8 0.61 12.49 23.39
CA PRO A 8 -0.12 11.73 24.40
C PRO A 8 0.78 10.59 24.91
N SER A 9 0.94 10.52 26.22
CA SER A 9 1.72 9.45 26.85
C SER A 9 1.08 8.08 26.57
N ALA A 10 1.89 7.02 26.51
CA ALA A 10 1.42 5.64 26.32
C ALA A 10 0.34 5.25 27.36
N GLN A 11 0.38 5.87 28.55
CA GLN A 11 -0.61 5.70 29.59
C GLN A 11 -1.95 6.34 29.21
N ALA A 12 -1.97 7.54 28.63
CA ALA A 12 -3.20 8.19 28.16
C ALA A 12 -3.87 7.44 27.00
N LEU A 13 -3.07 6.82 26.12
CA LEU A 13 -3.57 5.92 25.07
C LEU A 13 -4.18 4.65 25.66
N GLY A 14 -3.55 4.06 26.68
CA GLY A 14 -4.06 2.88 27.37
C GLY A 14 -5.41 3.17 28.07
N GLU A 15 -5.52 4.32 28.74
CA GLU A 15 -6.77 4.78 29.38
C GLU A 15 -7.88 5.02 28.35
N SER A 16 -7.56 5.63 27.22
CA SER A 16 -8.52 5.86 26.12
C SER A 16 -9.01 4.54 25.50
N LEU A 17 -8.13 3.57 25.30
CA LEU A 17 -8.50 2.23 24.81
C LEU A 17 -9.37 1.47 25.82
N ALA A 18 -9.07 1.57 27.11
CA ALA A 18 -9.89 0.97 28.16
C ALA A 18 -11.29 1.62 28.21
N ALA A 19 -11.39 2.95 28.09
CA ALA A 19 -12.65 3.65 28.04
C ALA A 19 -13.48 3.26 26.79
N LEU A 20 -12.85 3.13 25.63
CA LEU A 20 -13.49 2.65 24.40
C LEU A 20 -13.99 1.20 24.53
N ALA A 21 -13.22 0.32 25.16
CA ALA A 21 -13.62 -1.05 25.39
C ALA A 21 -14.87 -1.13 26.30
N VAL A 22 -14.93 -0.29 27.34
CA VAL A 22 -16.11 -0.17 28.21
C VAL A 22 -17.33 0.34 27.45
N GLN A 23 -17.16 1.36 26.60
CA GLN A 23 -18.26 1.88 25.77
C GLN A 23 -18.79 0.83 24.78
N VAL A 24 -17.89 0.08 24.13
CA VAL A 24 -18.27 -1.02 23.24
C VAL A 24 -19.01 -2.13 23.97
N ALA A 25 -18.58 -2.48 25.18
CA ALA A 25 -19.27 -3.46 26.02
C ALA A 25 -20.67 -2.96 26.44
N ALA A 26 -20.81 -1.69 26.80
CA ALA A 26 -22.10 -1.08 27.14
C ALA A 26 -23.06 -1.07 25.93
N LEU A 27 -22.60 -0.70 24.74
CA LEU A 27 -23.38 -0.72 23.50
C LEU A 27 -23.83 -2.16 23.12
N ARG A 28 -22.97 -3.14 23.29
CA ARG A 28 -23.34 -4.55 23.10
C ARG A 28 -24.43 -5.00 24.08
N GLY A 29 -24.33 -4.56 25.34
CA GLY A 29 -25.39 -4.79 26.34
C GLY A 29 -26.72 -4.16 25.96
N GLN A 30 -26.72 -2.93 25.44
CA GLN A 30 -27.93 -2.24 24.97
C GLN A 30 -28.56 -2.96 23.76
N ILE A 31 -27.76 -3.40 22.80
CA ILE A 31 -28.22 -4.19 21.66
C ILE A 31 -28.85 -5.51 22.11
N ALA A 32 -28.23 -6.21 23.06
CA ALA A 32 -28.77 -7.44 23.63
C ALA A 32 -30.12 -7.18 24.34
N GLN A 33 -30.27 -6.08 25.07
CA GLN A 33 -31.51 -5.68 25.68
C GLN A 33 -32.61 -5.36 24.67
N VAL A 34 -32.26 -4.62 23.62
CA VAL A 34 -33.20 -4.31 22.52
C VAL A 34 -33.67 -5.62 21.84
N ASN A 35 -32.77 -6.53 21.53
CA ASN A 35 -33.11 -7.83 20.95
C ASN A 35 -34.01 -8.63 21.88
N GLN A 36 -33.74 -8.67 23.19
CA GLN A 36 -34.62 -9.33 24.17
C GLN A 36 -36.02 -8.68 24.27
N HIS A 37 -36.12 -7.37 24.10
CA HIS A 37 -37.41 -6.67 24.08
C HIS A 37 -38.20 -7.01 22.81
N LEU A 38 -37.53 -7.08 21.67
CA LEU A 38 -38.12 -7.49 20.39
C LEU A 38 -38.62 -8.94 20.43
N ASP A 39 -37.85 -9.87 20.99
CA ASP A 39 -38.24 -11.27 21.18
C ASP A 39 -39.49 -11.43 22.08
N ARG A 40 -39.62 -10.60 23.11
CA ARG A 40 -40.79 -10.62 24.03
C ARG A 40 -42.06 -10.00 23.41
N ALA A 41 -41.88 -9.09 22.45
CA ALA A 41 -43.02 -8.41 21.81
C ALA A 41 -43.80 -9.30 20.80
N GLY A 42 -43.26 -10.48 20.42
CA GLY A 42 -44.01 -11.53 19.72
C GLY A 42 -44.59 -11.12 18.36
N HIS A 43 -44.00 -10.16 17.64
CA HIS A 43 -44.55 -9.65 16.40
C HIS A 43 -43.96 -10.35 15.18
N ARG A 44 -44.79 -10.94 14.35
CA ARG A 44 -44.48 -11.50 13.05
C ARG A 44 -43.84 -10.52 12.03
N GLY A 45 -43.63 -9.28 12.43
CA GLY A 45 -42.95 -8.26 11.65
C GLY A 45 -41.39 -8.29 11.81
N ASP A 46 -40.89 -9.03 12.79
CA ASP A 46 -39.47 -8.93 13.18
C ASP A 46 -38.48 -9.62 12.25
N LEU A 47 -38.92 -10.60 11.47
CA LEU A 47 -38.06 -11.30 10.50
C LEU A 47 -37.59 -10.35 9.37
N ASP A 48 -38.45 -9.40 8.97
CA ASP A 48 -38.10 -8.39 7.96
C ASP A 48 -37.14 -7.33 8.53
N LEU A 49 -37.28 -6.98 9.80
CA LEU A 49 -36.41 -6.03 10.48
C LEU A 49 -35.02 -6.62 10.74
N ALA A 50 -34.94 -7.87 11.18
CA ALA A 50 -33.69 -8.59 11.38
C ALA A 50 -32.92 -8.73 10.05
N ALA A 51 -33.60 -9.09 8.96
CA ALA A 51 -33.00 -9.18 7.65
C ALA A 51 -32.46 -7.83 7.15
N ARG A 52 -33.20 -6.73 7.41
CA ARG A 52 -32.76 -5.37 7.06
C ARG A 52 -31.56 -4.91 7.90
N PHE A 53 -31.51 -5.31 9.18
CA PHE A 53 -30.34 -5.02 10.01
C PHE A 53 -29.09 -5.80 9.55
N GLU A 54 -29.27 -7.05 9.15
CA GLU A 54 -28.20 -7.88 8.59
C GLU A 54 -27.67 -7.28 7.27
N ASP A 55 -28.58 -6.89 6.37
CA ASP A 55 -28.26 -6.24 5.11
C ASP A 55 -27.54 -4.87 5.33
N LEU A 56 -28.02 -4.08 6.28
CA LEU A 56 -27.36 -2.82 6.66
C LEU A 56 -25.98 -3.06 7.27
N ALA A 57 -25.86 -4.04 8.16
CA ALA A 57 -24.59 -4.41 8.76
C ALA A 57 -23.57 -4.88 7.71
N GLN A 58 -24.01 -5.67 6.74
CA GLN A 58 -23.19 -6.10 5.61
C GLN A 58 -22.81 -4.90 4.73
N THR A 59 -23.76 -4.02 4.40
CA THR A 59 -23.49 -2.80 3.62
C THR A 59 -22.46 -1.89 4.31
N VAL A 60 -22.56 -1.72 5.63
CA VAL A 60 -21.60 -0.96 6.43
C VAL A 60 -20.24 -1.65 6.47
N ALA A 61 -20.21 -2.97 6.63
CA ALA A 61 -18.96 -3.73 6.59
C ALA A 61 -18.26 -3.62 5.23
N ASP A 62 -19.02 -3.74 4.15
CA ASP A 62 -18.51 -3.58 2.78
C ASP A 62 -18.02 -2.15 2.51
N ALA A 63 -18.75 -1.14 3.01
CA ALA A 63 -18.35 0.27 2.91
C ALA A 63 -17.08 0.56 3.74
N LEU A 64 -16.94 -0.02 4.92
CA LEU A 64 -15.74 0.10 5.75
C LEU A 64 -14.54 -0.62 5.12
N ASP A 65 -14.76 -1.79 4.52
CA ASP A 65 -13.71 -2.52 3.80
C ASP A 65 -13.29 -1.78 2.52
N ALA A 66 -14.24 -1.14 1.82
CA ALA A 66 -13.96 -0.29 0.68
C ALA A 66 -13.27 1.03 1.08
N ALA A 67 -13.59 1.58 2.24
CA ALA A 67 -12.99 2.79 2.79
C ALA A 67 -11.69 2.51 3.57
N ALA A 68 -11.41 1.25 3.93
CA ALA A 68 -10.14 0.89 4.54
C ALA A 68 -9.01 1.34 3.61
N PRO A 69 -8.01 2.07 4.11
CA PRO A 69 -6.89 2.51 3.29
C PRO A 69 -6.17 1.26 2.79
N ARG A 70 -6.58 0.82 1.60
CA ARG A 70 -5.83 -0.21 0.89
C ARG A 70 -4.46 0.38 0.67
N GLY A 71 -3.45 -0.29 1.18
CA GLY A 71 -2.08 0.06 0.85
C GLY A 71 -1.96 0.19 -0.67
N PRO A 72 -0.99 0.95 -1.18
CA PRO A 72 -0.84 1.12 -2.61
C PRO A 72 -0.87 -0.24 -3.28
N ALA A 73 -1.69 -0.38 -4.32
CA ALA A 73 -1.78 -1.61 -5.08
C ALA A 73 -0.37 -1.99 -5.56
N ALA A 74 -0.02 -3.26 -5.42
CA ALA A 74 1.24 -3.73 -5.97
C ALA A 74 1.26 -3.41 -7.48
N PRO A 75 2.35 -2.84 -7.99
CA PRO A 75 2.43 -2.48 -9.40
C PRO A 75 2.30 -3.74 -10.25
N TYR A 76 1.38 -3.71 -11.18
CA TYR A 76 1.07 -4.84 -12.05
C TYR A 76 1.53 -4.55 -13.48
N TRP A 77 2.38 -5.40 -14.01
CA TRP A 77 3.01 -5.23 -15.33
C TRP A 77 2.56 -6.27 -16.35
N ILE A 78 1.82 -7.30 -15.92
CA ILE A 78 1.37 -8.39 -16.77
C ILE A 78 0.12 -7.97 -17.53
N GLY A 79 0.09 -8.21 -18.85
CA GLY A 79 -1.09 -7.92 -19.66
C GLY A 79 -1.32 -6.45 -20.00
N LEU A 80 -0.38 -5.56 -19.65
CA LEU A 80 -0.45 -4.18 -20.10
C LEU A 80 -0.26 -4.10 -21.60
N ASP A 81 -1.06 -3.27 -22.26
CA ASP A 81 -0.78 -2.88 -23.63
C ASP A 81 0.48 -1.99 -23.70
N ARG A 82 0.95 -1.74 -24.92
CA ARG A 82 2.17 -0.96 -25.17
C ARG A 82 2.10 0.45 -24.59
N GLN A 83 0.95 1.10 -24.70
CA GLN A 83 0.76 2.48 -24.24
C GLN A 83 0.78 2.55 -22.71
N ALA A 84 0.03 1.68 -22.04
CA ALA A 84 -0.02 1.59 -20.57
C ALA A 84 1.35 1.22 -19.99
N TYR A 85 2.04 0.25 -20.61
CA TYR A 85 3.40 -0.12 -20.19
C TYR A 85 4.37 1.06 -20.28
N THR A 86 4.36 1.78 -21.41
CA THR A 86 5.26 2.93 -21.63
C THR A 86 4.96 4.05 -20.63
N ALA A 87 3.68 4.35 -20.38
CA ALA A 87 3.26 5.36 -19.42
C ALA A 87 3.72 5.00 -17.99
N GLN A 88 3.46 3.77 -17.56
CA GLN A 88 3.86 3.30 -16.23
C GLN A 88 5.38 3.26 -16.07
N LEU A 89 6.12 2.88 -17.10
CA LEU A 89 7.59 2.92 -17.08
C LEU A 89 8.13 4.35 -17.01
N ALA A 90 7.48 5.31 -17.66
CA ALA A 90 7.86 6.72 -17.60
C ALA A 90 7.67 7.29 -16.16
N GLU A 91 6.60 6.92 -15.49
CA GLU A 91 6.38 7.30 -14.08
C GLU A 91 7.43 6.68 -13.16
N LEU A 92 7.72 5.40 -13.34
CA LEU A 92 8.77 4.74 -12.57
C LEU A 92 10.14 5.39 -12.80
N ARG A 93 10.49 5.74 -14.05
CA ARG A 93 11.73 6.47 -14.36
C ARG A 93 11.78 7.81 -13.63
N ARG A 94 10.69 8.56 -13.65
CA ARG A 94 10.61 9.83 -12.93
C ARG A 94 10.90 9.65 -11.44
N TRP A 95 10.26 8.66 -10.80
CA TRP A 95 10.51 8.35 -9.40
C TRP A 95 11.98 7.94 -9.14
N VAL A 96 12.55 7.10 -9.99
CA VAL A 96 13.97 6.71 -9.90
C VAL A 96 14.87 7.93 -9.98
N ASP A 97 14.62 8.84 -10.91
CA ASP A 97 15.49 9.99 -11.14
C ASP A 97 15.32 11.07 -10.05
N THR A 98 14.08 11.29 -9.57
CA THR A 98 13.79 12.36 -8.60
C THR A 98 13.90 11.93 -7.14
N VAL A 99 13.73 10.65 -6.85
CA VAL A 99 13.75 10.13 -5.47
C VAL A 99 14.96 9.24 -5.25
N LEU A 100 15.04 8.10 -5.96
CA LEU A 100 16.05 7.09 -5.66
C LEU A 100 17.48 7.62 -5.88
N ARG A 101 17.75 8.23 -7.03
CA ARG A 101 19.10 8.74 -7.35
C ARG A 101 19.48 9.98 -6.56
N GLN A 102 18.52 10.83 -6.21
CA GLN A 102 18.83 12.07 -5.48
C GLN A 102 18.99 11.85 -3.98
N HIS A 103 18.11 11.05 -3.39
CA HIS A 103 18.08 10.88 -1.93
C HIS A 103 18.78 9.62 -1.42
N TYR A 104 19.02 8.65 -2.31
CA TYR A 104 19.63 7.36 -1.97
C TYR A 104 20.85 7.08 -2.85
N SER A 105 21.68 8.10 -3.09
CA SER A 105 22.85 8.06 -3.98
C SER A 105 23.93 7.06 -3.59
N GLY A 106 23.89 6.52 -2.35
CA GLY A 106 24.78 5.43 -1.92
C GLY A 106 24.51 4.10 -2.61
N TYR A 107 23.40 3.97 -3.35
CA TYR A 107 23.06 2.77 -4.11
C TYR A 107 23.29 2.98 -5.60
N GLU A 108 24.20 2.18 -6.16
CA GLU A 108 24.47 2.22 -7.60
C GLU A 108 23.34 1.55 -8.38
N LEU A 109 22.69 2.29 -9.27
CA LEU A 109 21.70 1.79 -10.20
C LEU A 109 22.16 2.02 -11.63
N ARG A 110 22.46 0.93 -12.35
CA ARG A 110 22.88 1.00 -13.75
C ARG A 110 21.73 1.50 -14.64
N ASP A 111 22.09 2.34 -15.61
CA ASP A 111 21.10 2.93 -16.54
C ASP A 111 20.37 1.91 -17.42
N CYS A 112 20.87 0.69 -17.55
CA CYS A 112 20.20 -0.37 -18.31
C CYS A 112 19.02 -1.02 -17.56
N TRP A 113 18.71 -0.60 -16.32
CA TRP A 113 17.67 -1.21 -15.51
C TRP A 113 16.30 -1.31 -16.21
N PRO A 114 15.85 -0.33 -17.04
CA PRO A 114 14.55 -0.43 -17.70
C PRO A 114 14.50 -1.57 -18.72
N SER A 115 15.66 -2.08 -19.12
CA SER A 115 15.76 -3.23 -20.02
C SER A 115 15.65 -4.58 -19.32
N HIS A 116 15.61 -4.58 -17.99
CA HIS A 116 15.52 -5.79 -17.19
C HIS A 116 14.16 -5.83 -16.47
N LEU A 117 13.25 -6.68 -16.95
CA LEU A 117 11.90 -6.77 -16.41
C LEU A 117 11.89 -7.00 -14.90
N HIS A 118 12.76 -7.88 -14.39
CA HIS A 118 12.88 -8.09 -12.95
C HIS A 118 13.30 -6.82 -12.19
N ALA A 119 14.22 -6.02 -12.75
CA ALA A 119 14.60 -4.76 -12.12
C ALA A 119 13.44 -3.75 -12.13
N VAL A 120 12.64 -3.73 -13.21
CA VAL A 120 11.41 -2.92 -13.31
C VAL A 120 10.43 -3.31 -12.21
N TRP A 121 10.19 -4.60 -11.99
CA TRP A 121 9.29 -5.09 -10.94
C TRP A 121 9.78 -4.73 -9.54
N GLU A 122 11.06 -4.98 -9.26
CA GLU A 122 11.68 -4.65 -7.97
C GLU A 122 11.60 -3.16 -7.66
N LEU A 123 11.94 -2.30 -8.62
CA LEU A 123 11.88 -0.85 -8.47
C LEU A 123 10.45 -0.34 -8.33
N SER A 124 9.49 -0.93 -9.04
CA SER A 124 8.08 -0.56 -8.92
C SER A 124 7.54 -0.87 -7.53
N THR A 125 7.87 -2.05 -7.00
CA THR A 125 7.47 -2.44 -5.64
C THR A 125 8.14 -1.53 -4.60
N LEU A 126 9.40 -1.18 -4.82
CA LEU A 126 10.12 -0.25 -3.94
C LEU A 126 9.52 1.16 -3.99
N ALA A 127 9.15 1.66 -5.17
CA ALA A 127 8.47 2.95 -5.34
C ALA A 127 7.12 2.96 -4.63
N ALA A 128 6.33 1.89 -4.75
CA ALA A 128 5.06 1.74 -4.05
C ALA A 128 5.25 1.76 -2.52
N ALA A 129 6.25 1.05 -2.00
CA ALA A 129 6.59 1.06 -0.59
C ALA A 129 7.03 2.46 -0.10
N TRP A 130 7.80 3.18 -0.92
CA TRP A 130 8.19 4.56 -0.64
C TRP A 130 6.99 5.50 -0.57
N HIS A 131 6.10 5.44 -1.56
CA HIS A 131 4.87 6.23 -1.56
C HIS A 131 3.98 5.91 -0.37
N HIS A 132 3.95 4.66 0.06
CA HIS A 132 3.19 4.25 1.23
C HIS A 132 3.78 4.81 2.54
N ALA A 133 5.10 4.93 2.62
CA ALA A 133 5.79 5.47 3.78
C ALA A 133 5.76 7.01 3.85
N TYR A 134 5.89 7.69 2.69
CA TYR A 134 6.13 9.13 2.62
C TYR A 134 5.03 9.91 1.89
N GLY A 135 4.16 9.26 1.12
CA GLY A 135 3.19 9.94 0.23
C GLY A 135 1.92 10.45 0.91
N GLY A 136 1.70 10.17 2.19
CA GLY A 136 0.55 10.64 2.95
C GLY A 136 0.71 12.09 3.46
N GLN A 137 -0.36 12.66 3.99
CA GLN A 137 -0.31 13.98 4.66
C GLN A 137 0.61 13.96 5.90
N ARG A 138 0.78 12.81 6.51
CA ARG A 138 1.75 12.57 7.59
C ARG A 138 2.54 11.31 7.25
N PRO A 139 3.85 11.43 7.01
CA PRO A 139 4.71 10.27 6.83
C PRO A 139 4.62 9.33 8.04
N ASP A 140 4.55 8.04 7.76
CA ASP A 140 4.53 7.00 8.79
C ASP A 140 5.98 6.62 9.15
N LEU A 141 6.41 6.98 10.35
CA LEU A 141 7.78 6.75 10.82
C LEU A 141 8.14 5.26 10.83
N ALA A 142 7.22 4.39 11.26
CA ALA A 142 7.50 2.95 11.32
C ALA A 142 7.73 2.38 9.92
N ARG A 143 6.89 2.75 8.95
CA ARG A 143 7.03 2.36 7.54
C ARG A 143 8.27 2.98 6.89
N ALA A 144 8.59 4.22 7.24
CA ALA A 144 9.81 4.87 6.75
C ALA A 144 11.07 4.16 7.24
N LEU A 145 11.12 3.75 8.50
CA LEU A 145 12.21 2.95 9.05
C LEU A 145 12.28 1.57 8.39
N GLU A 146 11.14 0.87 8.23
CA GLU A 146 11.08 -0.41 7.55
C GLU A 146 11.53 -0.32 6.08
N PHE A 147 11.13 0.75 5.38
CA PHE A 147 11.58 1.04 4.03
C PHE A 147 13.10 1.17 3.98
N TYR A 148 13.68 1.99 4.87
CA TYR A 148 15.09 2.32 4.87
C TYR A 148 15.98 1.12 5.28
N ASP A 149 15.58 0.40 6.33
CA ASP A 149 16.41 -0.67 6.90
C ASP A 149 16.25 -2.00 6.16
N ARG A 150 15.07 -2.26 5.61
CA ARG A 150 14.73 -3.58 5.08
C ARG A 150 14.48 -3.58 3.58
N TRP A 151 13.58 -2.75 3.10
CA TRP A 151 13.15 -2.82 1.70
C TRP A 151 14.18 -2.28 0.73
N LEU A 152 14.69 -1.08 0.97
CA LEU A 152 15.66 -0.41 0.10
C LEU A 152 16.94 -1.24 -0.08
N PRO A 153 17.69 -1.61 0.99
CA PRO A 153 18.96 -2.35 0.81
C PRO A 153 18.74 -3.74 0.21
N GLY A 154 17.64 -4.41 0.57
CA GLY A 154 17.30 -5.72 0.02
C GLY A 154 17.03 -5.67 -1.49
N THR A 155 16.20 -4.74 -1.91
CA THR A 155 15.86 -4.53 -3.32
C THR A 155 17.08 -4.12 -4.15
N MET A 156 17.87 -3.15 -3.68
CA MET A 156 19.03 -2.69 -4.42
C MET A 156 20.08 -3.80 -4.59
N ARG A 157 20.27 -4.66 -3.60
CA ARG A 157 21.14 -5.84 -3.71
C ARG A 157 20.66 -6.80 -4.80
N ARG A 158 19.35 -7.08 -4.87
CA ARG A 158 18.79 -7.95 -5.91
C ARG A 158 18.95 -7.33 -7.30
N ILE A 159 18.69 -6.04 -7.44
CA ILE A 159 18.85 -5.31 -8.71
C ILE A 159 20.31 -5.31 -9.18
N THR A 160 21.26 -5.07 -8.28
CA THR A 160 22.69 -5.13 -8.59
C THR A 160 23.09 -6.53 -9.07
N GLY A 161 22.54 -7.59 -8.45
CA GLY A 161 22.74 -8.96 -8.90
C GLY A 161 22.19 -9.25 -10.31
N ILE A 162 21.07 -8.62 -10.67
CA ILE A 162 20.44 -8.74 -12.00
C ILE A 162 21.22 -7.94 -13.05
N THR A 163 21.51 -6.67 -12.76
CA THR A 163 22.13 -5.75 -13.71
C THR A 163 23.65 -5.89 -13.76
N GLY A 164 24.27 -6.41 -12.70
CA GLY A 164 25.73 -6.61 -12.63
C GLY A 164 26.27 -7.60 -13.66
N LYS A 165 25.42 -8.54 -14.12
CA LYS A 165 25.72 -9.51 -15.16
C LYS A 165 25.35 -9.02 -16.55
N CYS A 166 24.94 -7.74 -16.67
CA CYS A 166 24.49 -7.16 -17.92
C CYS A 166 25.65 -7.05 -18.91
N MET A 167 25.49 -7.68 -20.07
CA MET A 167 26.45 -7.61 -21.16
C MET A 167 26.35 -6.25 -21.88
N PRO A 168 27.41 -5.79 -22.60
CA PRO A 168 27.41 -4.51 -23.34
C PRO A 168 26.22 -4.31 -24.30
N HIS A 169 25.63 -5.39 -24.81
CA HIS A 169 24.49 -5.33 -25.74
C HIS A 169 23.19 -4.80 -25.10
N CYS A 170 23.03 -4.88 -23.76
CA CYS A 170 21.90 -4.23 -23.10
C CYS A 170 21.92 -2.71 -23.26
N VAL A 171 23.08 -2.13 -23.55
CA VAL A 171 23.23 -0.70 -23.83
C VAL A 171 22.74 -0.35 -25.22
N MET A 172 22.86 -1.27 -26.18
CA MET A 172 22.41 -1.04 -27.58
C MET A 172 20.88 -1.03 -27.72
N LEU A 173 20.15 -1.73 -26.85
CA LEU A 173 18.68 -1.72 -26.86
C LEU A 173 18.07 -0.39 -26.36
N ARG A 174 18.89 0.56 -25.92
CA ARG A 174 18.46 1.90 -25.49
C ARG A 174 17.86 2.74 -26.62
N GLY A 175 18.25 2.49 -27.87
CA GLY A 175 17.86 3.35 -29.00
C GLY A 175 16.55 2.99 -29.66
N THR A 176 16.08 1.75 -29.53
CA THR A 176 14.96 1.29 -30.37
C THR A 176 13.60 1.35 -29.68
N GLY A 177 13.53 1.54 -28.38
CA GLY A 177 12.25 1.52 -27.65
C GLY A 177 11.42 0.25 -27.86
N ASP A 178 11.96 -0.71 -28.57
CA ASP A 178 11.25 -1.91 -29.03
C ASP A 178 11.35 -3.03 -28.00
N TRP A 179 10.51 -2.94 -26.99
CA TRP A 179 10.33 -3.98 -25.98
C TRP A 179 9.72 -5.27 -26.61
N ALA A 180 9.01 -5.13 -27.75
CA ALA A 180 8.36 -6.24 -28.45
C ALA A 180 9.36 -7.14 -29.20
N ALA A 181 10.58 -6.68 -29.42
CA ALA A 181 11.64 -7.46 -30.06
C ALA A 181 12.34 -8.44 -29.10
N ARG A 182 11.88 -8.60 -27.87
CA ARG A 182 12.49 -9.52 -26.91
C ARG A 182 12.07 -10.97 -27.20
N PRO A 183 13.03 -11.89 -27.35
CA PRO A 183 12.70 -13.32 -27.39
C PRO A 183 12.09 -13.71 -26.02
N GLY A 184 10.84 -14.14 -26.03
CA GLY A 184 10.12 -14.61 -24.86
C GLY A 184 8.89 -13.78 -24.46
N TYR A 185 8.57 -12.70 -25.13
CA TYR A 185 7.29 -11.99 -24.99
C TYR A 185 6.35 -12.43 -26.13
N ARG A 186 5.59 -13.48 -25.90
CA ARG A 186 4.39 -13.86 -26.65
C ARG A 186 3.25 -14.05 -25.69
#